data_27e38c13e2cd1001b09d90f42dd1d5e7
#
_entry.id   27e38c13e2cd1001b09d90f42dd1d5e7
#
_cell.length_a   1.000
_cell.length_b   1.000
_cell.length_c   1.000
_cell.angle_alpha   90.00
_cell.angle_beta   90.00
_cell.angle_gamma   90.00
#
_symmetry.space_group_name_H-M   'P 1'
#
loop_
_entity.id
_entity.type
_entity.pdbx_description
1 polymer ?
#
loop_
_entity_poly.entity_id
_entity_poly.type
_entity_poly.pdbx_seq_one_letter_code
_entity_poly.pdbx_strand_id
1 'polypeptide(L)'
;MRTLFKIIFFIPSLIINIIWNFFWAIIKTIILIAIVCFGLLYYANNSSSQLANSILDAANSATAYFQDNKDDIAKNLKDLSTDDFTHYSGARWSSNSATVYIKTTNKTLVNAYEEAINAWNATGAFTFTLVSDESSANIVATGYSDASSKAAGLAETETNALTNQITHVDVKLNTYYLLDNDYGYTHNRIVYTAEHELGHAIGLNHDDNEESVMQSSGSYYGIQMVDIQKVQSIYNQ
;
A
#
# COMPACT_ATOMS: atom_id res chain seq x y z
N MET A 1 -21.46 46.14 37.42
CA MET A 1 -21.73 44.69 37.41
C MET A 1 -22.58 44.18 36.26
N ARG A 2 -23.69 44.81 35.91
CA ARG A 2 -24.58 44.36 34.79
C ARG A 2 -23.93 44.36 33.38
N THR A 3 -22.98 45.22 33.08
CA THR A 3 -22.30 45.33 31.78
C THR A 3 -21.21 44.24 31.62
N LEU A 4 -20.48 43.90 32.66
CA LEU A 4 -19.47 42.83 32.64
C LEU A 4 -20.10 41.45 32.41
N PHE A 5 -21.23 41.16 33.02
CA PHE A 5 -21.98 39.93 32.82
C PHE A 5 -22.46 39.79 31.36
N LYS A 6 -22.88 40.84 30.70
CA LYS A 6 -23.30 40.80 29.29
C LYS A 6 -22.14 40.48 28.35
N ILE A 7 -20.93 40.97 28.62
CA ILE A 7 -19.74 40.70 27.80
C ILE A 7 -19.27 39.23 27.99
N ILE A 8 -19.31 38.72 29.23
CA ILE A 8 -18.86 37.34 29.54
C ILE A 8 -19.74 36.28 28.84
N PHE A 9 -21.03 36.54 28.64
CA PHE A 9 -21.92 35.58 27.93
C PHE A 9 -22.06 35.86 26.45
N PHE A 10 -21.72 37.05 25.96
CA PHE A 10 -21.83 37.43 24.54
C PHE A 10 -20.78 36.75 23.68
N ILE A 11 -19.52 36.68 24.15
CA ILE A 11 -18.40 36.04 23.41
C ILE A 11 -18.63 34.54 23.22
N PRO A 12 -18.96 33.73 24.25
CA PRO A 12 -19.27 32.32 24.05
C PRO A 12 -20.46 32.08 23.13
N SER A 13 -21.53 32.89 23.22
CA SER A 13 -22.71 32.74 22.36
C SER A 13 -22.41 33.08 20.89
N LEU A 14 -21.54 34.05 20.64
CA LEU A 14 -21.07 34.38 19.28
C LEU A 14 -20.26 33.25 18.67
N ILE A 15 -19.32 32.67 19.44
CA ILE A 15 -18.51 31.56 19.01
C ILE A 15 -19.37 30.32 18.73
N ILE A 16 -20.33 30.00 19.58
CA ILE A 16 -21.27 28.90 19.39
C ILE A 16 -22.10 29.11 18.12
N ASN A 17 -22.58 30.31 17.85
CA ASN A 17 -23.33 30.63 16.65
C ASN A 17 -22.47 30.50 15.38
N ILE A 18 -21.21 30.91 15.41
CA ILE A 18 -20.29 30.76 14.27
C ILE A 18 -20.06 29.28 13.98
N ILE A 19 -19.75 28.47 15.00
CA ILE A 19 -19.54 27.01 14.89
C ILE A 19 -20.83 26.36 14.38
N TRP A 20 -21.99 26.72 14.89
CA TRP A 20 -23.29 26.21 14.48
C TRP A 20 -23.62 26.53 13.03
N ASN A 21 -23.38 27.76 12.61
CA ASN A 21 -23.61 28.18 11.23
C ASN A 21 -22.64 27.47 10.25
N PHE A 22 -21.38 27.30 10.65
CA PHE A 22 -20.39 26.53 9.88
C PHE A 22 -20.81 25.06 9.73
N PHE A 23 -21.23 24.44 10.82
CA PHE A 23 -21.73 23.07 10.81
C PHE A 23 -22.95 22.90 9.90
N TRP A 24 -23.92 23.82 9.99
CA TRP A 24 -25.09 23.82 9.10
C TRP A 24 -24.74 24.11 7.65
N ALA A 25 -23.73 24.91 7.36
CA ALA A 25 -23.25 25.13 6.01
C ALA A 25 -22.69 23.84 5.40
N ILE A 26 -21.89 23.10 6.16
CA ILE A 26 -21.36 21.78 5.74
C ILE A 26 -22.51 20.81 5.45
N ILE A 27 -23.48 20.68 6.35
CA ILE A 27 -24.63 19.78 6.15
C ILE A 27 -25.40 20.15 4.89
N LYS A 28 -25.70 21.44 4.67
CA LYS A 28 -26.39 21.89 3.46
C LYS A 28 -25.60 21.54 2.19
N THR A 29 -24.28 21.70 2.22
CA THR A 29 -23.42 21.36 1.09
C THR A 29 -23.44 19.85 0.81
N ILE A 30 -23.37 19.02 1.83
CA ILE A 30 -23.47 17.56 1.69
C ILE A 30 -24.81 17.14 1.10
N ILE A 31 -25.91 17.72 1.60
CA ILE A 31 -27.27 17.46 1.07
C ILE A 31 -27.37 17.89 -0.40
N LEU A 32 -26.81 19.05 -0.76
CA LEU A 32 -26.83 19.53 -2.14
C LEU A 32 -26.06 18.58 -3.06
N ILE A 33 -24.88 18.15 -2.65
CA ILE A 33 -24.08 17.17 -3.40
C ILE A 33 -24.85 15.86 -3.56
N ALA A 34 -25.48 15.36 -2.50
CA ALA A 34 -26.27 14.13 -2.55
C ALA A 34 -27.45 14.25 -3.54
N ILE A 35 -28.15 15.40 -3.56
CA ILE A 35 -29.25 15.66 -4.52
C ILE A 35 -28.72 15.68 -5.96
N VAL A 36 -27.59 16.34 -6.20
CA VAL A 36 -26.97 16.39 -7.54
C VAL A 36 -26.54 14.99 -8.00
N CYS A 37 -25.85 14.23 -7.14
CA CYS A 37 -25.46 12.85 -7.45
C CYS A 37 -26.66 11.95 -7.73
N PHE A 38 -27.72 12.06 -6.92
CA PHE A 38 -28.95 11.31 -7.15
C PHE A 38 -29.60 11.69 -8.48
N GLY A 39 -29.66 12.99 -8.81
CA GLY A 39 -30.19 13.45 -10.09
C GLY A 39 -29.39 12.96 -11.29
N LEU A 40 -28.06 12.95 -11.18
CA LEU A 40 -27.18 12.41 -12.22
C LEU A 40 -27.36 10.90 -12.42
N LEU A 41 -27.42 10.15 -11.32
CA LEU A 41 -27.65 8.70 -11.37
C LEU A 41 -29.05 8.36 -11.90
N TYR A 42 -30.07 9.12 -11.51
CA TYR A 42 -31.42 8.97 -12.06
C TYR A 42 -31.46 9.23 -13.57
N TYR A 43 -30.82 10.31 -14.03
CA TYR A 43 -30.68 10.59 -15.45
C TYR A 43 -29.93 9.47 -16.17
N ALA A 44 -28.80 9.03 -15.63
CA ALA A 44 -27.97 7.99 -16.22
C ALA A 44 -28.71 6.64 -16.35
N ASN A 45 -29.55 6.32 -15.37
CA ASN A 45 -30.34 5.06 -15.36
C ASN A 45 -31.56 5.10 -16.32
N ASN A 46 -32.01 6.30 -16.72
CA ASN A 46 -33.18 6.47 -17.58
C ASN A 46 -32.84 7.03 -18.98
N SER A 47 -31.57 7.12 -19.35
CA SER A 47 -31.10 7.64 -20.64
C SER A 47 -30.08 6.68 -21.25
N SER A 48 -30.15 6.50 -22.58
CA SER A 48 -29.15 5.74 -23.33
C SER A 48 -28.09 6.62 -24.02
N SER A 49 -27.97 7.88 -23.57
CA SER A 49 -26.97 8.79 -24.14
C SER A 49 -25.54 8.41 -23.74
N GLN A 50 -24.56 8.82 -24.56
CA GLN A 50 -23.15 8.61 -24.26
C GLN A 50 -22.74 9.22 -22.90
N LEU A 51 -23.33 10.37 -22.55
CA LEU A 51 -23.11 11.00 -21.26
C LEU A 51 -23.68 10.17 -20.11
N ALA A 52 -24.85 9.55 -20.28
CA ALA A 52 -25.45 8.67 -19.28
C ALA A 52 -24.56 7.44 -19.02
N ASN A 53 -24.04 6.82 -20.06
CA ASN A 53 -23.12 5.69 -19.93
C ASN A 53 -21.82 6.11 -19.21
N SER A 54 -21.24 7.26 -19.53
CA SER A 54 -20.05 7.77 -18.82
C SER A 54 -20.30 8.03 -17.33
N ILE A 55 -21.49 8.49 -16.94
CA ILE A 55 -21.88 8.69 -15.54
C ILE A 55 -22.00 7.34 -14.82
N LEU A 56 -22.62 6.34 -15.46
CA LEU A 56 -22.74 4.98 -14.89
C LEU A 56 -21.37 4.32 -14.73
N ASP A 57 -20.50 4.44 -15.73
CA ASP A 57 -19.14 3.91 -15.67
C ASP A 57 -18.32 4.55 -14.55
N ALA A 58 -18.43 5.87 -14.39
CA ALA A 58 -17.77 6.59 -13.28
C ALA A 58 -18.35 6.17 -11.92
N ALA A 59 -19.66 6.00 -11.79
CA ALA A 59 -20.30 5.56 -10.55
C ALA A 59 -19.91 4.11 -10.21
N ASN A 60 -19.88 3.21 -11.19
CA ASN A 60 -19.46 1.83 -11.01
C ASN A 60 -17.97 1.75 -10.62
N SER A 61 -17.12 2.53 -11.26
CA SER A 61 -15.69 2.61 -10.93
C SER A 61 -15.48 3.14 -9.51
N ALA A 62 -16.20 4.21 -9.12
CA ALA A 62 -16.14 4.74 -7.77
C ALA A 62 -16.66 3.73 -6.73
N THR A 63 -17.73 2.99 -7.05
CA THR A 63 -18.28 1.95 -6.16
C THR A 63 -17.31 0.78 -6.02
N ALA A 64 -16.71 0.33 -7.12
CA ALA A 64 -15.70 -0.72 -7.10
C ALA A 64 -14.48 -0.27 -6.28
N TYR A 65 -13.96 0.94 -6.53
CA TYR A 65 -12.87 1.51 -5.73
C TYR A 65 -13.21 1.57 -4.23
N PHE A 66 -14.41 2.02 -3.87
CA PHE A 66 -14.85 2.04 -2.47
C PHE A 66 -15.04 0.64 -1.88
N GLN A 67 -15.52 -0.33 -2.65
CA GLN A 67 -15.67 -1.71 -2.17
C GLN A 67 -14.33 -2.42 -2.01
N ASP A 68 -13.40 -2.20 -2.94
CA ASP A 68 -12.06 -2.76 -2.86
C ASP A 68 -11.23 -2.11 -1.73
N ASN A 69 -11.48 -0.83 -1.43
CA ASN A 69 -10.71 -0.06 -0.43
C ASN A 69 -11.49 0.29 0.85
N LYS A 70 -12.72 -0.22 1.04
CA LYS A 70 -13.55 0.14 2.22
C LYS A 70 -12.89 -0.20 3.55
N ASP A 71 -12.17 -1.33 3.60
CA ASP A 71 -11.48 -1.80 4.78
C ASP A 71 -10.17 -1.01 4.99
N ASP A 72 -9.55 -0.54 3.92
CA ASP A 72 -8.38 0.33 3.92
C ASP A 72 -8.73 1.74 4.40
N ILE A 73 -9.84 2.30 3.94
CA ILE A 73 -10.33 3.62 4.37
C ILE A 73 -10.67 3.62 5.87
N ALA A 74 -11.22 2.54 6.38
CA ALA A 74 -11.57 2.40 7.79
C ALA A 74 -10.32 2.24 8.69
N LYS A 75 -9.20 1.77 8.16
CA LYS A 75 -7.97 1.44 8.90
C LYS A 75 -6.80 2.40 8.66
N ASN A 76 -6.88 3.31 7.70
CA ASN A 76 -5.89 4.37 7.47
C ASN A 76 -5.65 5.30 8.69
N LEU A 77 -6.31 5.03 9.82
CA LEU A 77 -6.06 5.68 11.11
C LEU A 77 -4.90 5.04 11.90
N LYS A 78 -4.32 3.95 11.40
CA LYS A 78 -3.11 3.33 11.96
C LYS A 78 -2.13 3.08 10.82
N ASP A 79 -1.26 4.05 10.56
CA ASP A 79 -0.12 3.90 9.66
C ASP A 79 0.79 2.79 10.18
N LEU A 80 0.57 1.57 9.66
CA LEU A 80 1.54 0.51 9.80
C LEU A 80 2.61 0.74 8.73
N SER A 81 3.88 0.70 9.12
CA SER A 81 4.97 0.62 8.17
C SER A 81 4.78 -0.61 7.28
N THR A 82 5.14 -0.52 6.02
CA THR A 82 5.14 -1.67 5.13
C THR A 82 6.17 -2.67 5.63
N ASP A 83 7.31 -2.17 6.09
CA ASP A 83 8.42 -2.95 6.64
C ASP A 83 9.12 -2.28 7.84
N ASP A 84 10.13 -2.96 8.41
CA ASP A 84 11.04 -2.46 9.45
C ASP A 84 12.45 -2.19 8.85
N PHE A 85 12.49 -1.70 7.61
CA PHE A 85 13.71 -1.52 6.85
C PHE A 85 14.59 -0.40 7.41
N THR A 86 15.81 -0.74 7.80
CA THR A 86 16.83 0.22 8.23
C THR A 86 17.93 0.36 7.17
N HIS A 87 17.87 1.41 6.39
CA HIS A 87 18.88 1.94 5.50
C HIS A 87 19.62 0.92 4.61
N TYR A 88 19.19 0.83 3.38
CA TYR A 88 19.86 0.09 2.33
C TYR A 88 21.03 0.89 1.76
N SER A 89 22.21 0.29 1.71
CA SER A 89 23.47 0.99 1.31
C SER A 89 23.74 0.97 -0.20
N GLY A 90 22.74 0.73 -1.05
CA GLY A 90 22.89 0.62 -2.50
C GLY A 90 23.59 -0.66 -2.96
N ALA A 91 23.53 -1.72 -2.16
CA ALA A 91 24.02 -3.04 -2.54
C ALA A 91 23.17 -3.66 -3.66
N ARG A 92 23.73 -4.54 -4.46
CA ARG A 92 23.06 -5.23 -5.56
C ARG A 92 23.60 -6.65 -5.74
N TRP A 93 22.84 -7.49 -6.40
CA TRP A 93 23.37 -8.77 -6.87
C TRP A 93 24.42 -8.55 -7.97
N SER A 94 25.26 -9.54 -8.20
CA SER A 94 26.25 -9.53 -9.30
C SER A 94 25.60 -9.60 -10.69
N SER A 95 24.33 -10.00 -10.76
CA SER A 95 23.53 -10.08 -11.97
C SER A 95 22.07 -9.68 -11.66
N ASN A 96 21.27 -9.43 -12.68
CA ASN A 96 19.84 -9.14 -12.54
C ASN A 96 19.00 -10.42 -12.34
N SER A 97 19.50 -11.36 -11.55
CA SER A 97 18.79 -12.60 -11.24
C SER A 97 19.17 -13.15 -9.87
N ALA A 98 18.22 -13.81 -9.20
CA ALA A 98 18.41 -14.50 -7.93
C ALA A 98 17.50 -15.73 -7.83
N THR A 99 17.94 -16.73 -7.06
CA THR A 99 17.12 -17.91 -6.72
C THR A 99 16.34 -17.64 -5.43
N VAL A 100 15.08 -18.12 -5.38
CA VAL A 100 14.17 -17.95 -4.24
C VAL A 100 13.67 -19.29 -3.76
N TYR A 101 13.77 -19.53 -2.47
CA TYR A 101 13.15 -20.65 -1.78
C TYR A 101 12.01 -20.15 -0.88
N ILE A 102 10.78 -20.63 -1.11
CA ILE A 102 9.62 -20.32 -0.25
C ILE A 102 9.56 -21.34 0.88
N LYS A 103 9.93 -20.91 2.09
CA LYS A 103 10.05 -21.77 3.27
C LYS A 103 8.76 -21.90 4.08
N THR A 104 7.76 -21.05 3.84
CA THR A 104 6.48 -21.10 4.54
C THR A 104 5.55 -22.17 3.99
N THR A 105 4.71 -22.77 4.86
CA THR A 105 3.62 -23.68 4.47
C THR A 105 2.24 -23.00 4.48
N ASN A 106 2.16 -21.74 4.89
CA ASN A 106 0.93 -20.98 4.87
C ASN A 106 0.55 -20.66 3.42
N LYS A 107 -0.59 -21.18 2.96
CA LYS A 107 -1.01 -21.07 1.55
C LYS A 107 -1.19 -19.63 1.09
N THR A 108 -1.69 -18.74 1.95
CA THR A 108 -1.85 -17.32 1.59
C THR A 108 -0.49 -16.67 1.32
N LEU A 109 0.51 -16.96 2.16
CA LEU A 109 1.86 -16.42 1.96
C LEU A 109 2.56 -17.07 0.76
N VAL A 110 2.40 -18.38 0.55
CA VAL A 110 2.95 -19.08 -0.63
C VAL A 110 2.41 -18.42 -1.90
N ASN A 111 1.08 -18.27 -2.01
CA ASN A 111 0.45 -17.64 -3.17
C ASN A 111 0.95 -16.19 -3.36
N ALA A 112 1.02 -15.41 -2.28
CA ALA A 112 1.48 -14.03 -2.35
C ALA A 112 2.93 -13.93 -2.86
N TYR A 113 3.83 -14.78 -2.40
CA TYR A 113 5.20 -14.83 -2.90
C TYR A 113 5.28 -15.27 -4.36
N GLU A 114 4.52 -16.30 -4.76
CA GLU A 114 4.49 -16.77 -6.15
C GLU A 114 3.95 -15.69 -7.10
N GLU A 115 2.88 -14.99 -6.71
CA GLU A 115 2.31 -13.89 -7.47
C GLU A 115 3.28 -12.70 -7.57
N ALA A 116 3.94 -12.31 -6.47
CA ALA A 116 4.93 -11.24 -6.44
C ALA A 116 6.16 -11.57 -7.31
N ILE A 117 6.67 -12.80 -7.25
CA ILE A 117 7.75 -13.30 -8.11
C ILE A 117 7.34 -13.21 -9.58
N ASN A 118 6.14 -13.66 -9.92
CA ASN A 118 5.63 -13.60 -11.28
C ASN A 118 5.47 -12.16 -11.76
N ALA A 119 5.00 -11.25 -10.90
CA ALA A 119 4.86 -9.83 -11.21
C ALA A 119 6.22 -9.19 -11.52
N TRP A 120 7.24 -9.38 -10.68
CA TRP A 120 8.60 -8.90 -10.95
C TRP A 120 9.19 -9.50 -12.22
N ASN A 121 9.05 -10.81 -12.43
CA ASN A 121 9.54 -11.49 -13.64
C ASN A 121 8.88 -10.94 -14.90
N ALA A 122 7.58 -10.61 -14.84
CA ALA A 122 6.85 -10.04 -15.97
C ALA A 122 7.37 -8.66 -16.38
N THR A 123 8.05 -7.92 -15.49
CA THR A 123 8.67 -6.63 -15.82
C THR A 123 9.88 -6.75 -16.75
N GLY A 124 10.56 -7.90 -16.75
CA GLY A 124 11.81 -8.13 -17.44
C GLY A 124 13.03 -7.38 -16.87
N ALA A 125 12.87 -6.62 -15.78
CA ALA A 125 13.97 -5.86 -15.16
C ALA A 125 14.86 -6.75 -14.28
N PHE A 126 14.26 -7.74 -13.62
CA PHE A 126 14.95 -8.72 -12.78
C PHE A 126 14.28 -10.09 -12.91
N THR A 127 15.03 -11.18 -12.69
CA THR A 127 14.52 -12.55 -12.81
C THR A 127 14.69 -13.30 -11.50
N PHE A 128 13.58 -13.69 -10.88
CA PHE A 128 13.56 -14.64 -9.78
C PHE A 128 13.32 -16.06 -10.29
N THR A 129 14.11 -17.02 -9.80
CA THR A 129 13.93 -18.43 -10.12
C THR A 129 13.62 -19.20 -8.85
N LEU A 130 12.44 -19.82 -8.80
CA LEU A 130 12.07 -20.68 -7.67
C LEU A 130 12.93 -21.94 -7.63
N VAL A 131 13.44 -22.26 -6.44
CA VAL A 131 14.20 -23.49 -6.17
C VAL A 131 13.52 -24.33 -5.10
N SER A 132 13.75 -25.63 -5.12
CA SER A 132 13.17 -26.58 -4.17
C SER A 132 14.05 -26.87 -2.94
N ASP A 133 15.28 -26.36 -2.93
CA ASP A 133 16.25 -26.57 -1.86
C ASP A 133 16.73 -25.22 -1.32
N GLU A 134 16.57 -25.03 -0.01
CA GLU A 134 16.98 -23.82 0.71
C GLU A 134 18.48 -23.55 0.56
N SER A 135 19.31 -24.60 0.55
CA SER A 135 20.76 -24.43 0.45
C SER A 135 21.23 -23.88 -0.90
N SER A 136 20.38 -23.89 -1.92
CA SER A 136 20.65 -23.34 -3.25
C SER A 136 20.01 -21.97 -3.47
N ALA A 137 19.33 -21.42 -2.46
CA ALA A 137 18.61 -20.17 -2.57
C ALA A 137 19.50 -18.96 -2.23
N ASN A 138 19.41 -17.92 -3.04
CA ASN A 138 19.93 -16.61 -2.74
C ASN A 138 19.00 -15.86 -1.77
N ILE A 139 17.68 -16.09 -1.90
CA ILE A 139 16.64 -15.45 -1.13
C ILE A 139 15.78 -16.53 -0.46
N VAL A 140 15.55 -16.38 0.84
CA VAL A 140 14.65 -17.26 1.59
C VAL A 140 13.41 -16.47 1.98
N ALA A 141 12.25 -16.89 1.45
CA ALA A 141 10.96 -16.24 1.67
C ALA A 141 10.16 -16.97 2.76
N THR A 142 9.90 -16.33 3.89
CA THR A 142 9.26 -16.93 5.05
C THR A 142 8.07 -16.13 5.58
N GLY A 143 7.41 -16.64 6.62
CA GLY A 143 6.45 -15.90 7.45
C GLY A 143 6.90 -15.86 8.90
N TYR A 144 6.58 -14.77 9.59
CA TYR A 144 6.75 -14.63 11.03
C TYR A 144 5.50 -14.02 11.65
N SER A 145 5.44 -13.93 12.98
CA SER A 145 4.31 -13.30 13.67
C SER A 145 4.85 -12.45 14.82
N ASP A 146 4.77 -11.12 14.65
CA ASP A 146 5.24 -10.16 15.66
C ASP A 146 4.37 -8.90 15.67
N ALA A 147 3.65 -8.71 16.78
CA ALA A 147 2.85 -7.51 17.03
C ALA A 147 3.69 -6.26 17.37
N SER A 148 4.93 -6.46 17.80
CA SER A 148 5.80 -5.38 18.30
C SER A 148 6.55 -4.65 17.20
N SER A 149 6.80 -5.29 16.06
CA SER A 149 7.56 -4.72 14.94
C SER A 149 6.81 -3.56 14.27
N LYS A 150 5.47 -3.55 14.30
CA LYS A 150 4.60 -2.60 13.57
C LYS A 150 4.85 -2.56 12.05
N ALA A 151 5.43 -3.59 11.51
CA ALA A 151 5.75 -3.76 10.10
C ALA A 151 5.02 -4.97 9.52
N ALA A 152 4.50 -4.83 8.31
CA ALA A 152 3.80 -5.90 7.59
C ALA A 152 4.78 -6.90 6.96
N GLY A 153 6.00 -6.47 6.65
CA GLY A 153 7.08 -7.28 6.11
C GLY A 153 8.44 -6.89 6.66
N LEU A 154 9.47 -7.58 6.17
CA LEU A 154 10.86 -7.33 6.52
C LEU A 154 11.77 -8.00 5.48
N ALA A 155 12.76 -7.26 4.98
CA ALA A 155 13.85 -7.79 4.17
C ALA A 155 15.20 -7.59 4.89
N GLU A 156 15.83 -8.68 5.29
CA GLU A 156 17.15 -8.67 5.92
C GLU A 156 18.21 -9.05 4.90
N THR A 157 19.07 -8.10 4.54
CA THR A 157 20.08 -8.26 3.47
C THR A 157 21.47 -8.46 4.02
N GLU A 158 22.14 -9.50 3.59
CA GLU A 158 23.57 -9.74 3.81
C GLU A 158 24.38 -9.27 2.60
N THR A 159 25.49 -8.58 2.84
CA THR A 159 26.34 -8.05 1.79
C THR A 159 27.81 -8.43 1.99
N ASN A 160 28.53 -8.52 0.90
CA ASN A 160 29.99 -8.62 0.93
C ASN A 160 30.58 -7.25 1.22
N ALA A 161 31.27 -7.10 2.34
CA ALA A 161 31.83 -5.83 2.80
C ALA A 161 32.86 -5.18 1.85
N LEU A 162 33.50 -5.97 0.96
CA LEU A 162 34.50 -5.45 0.03
C LEU A 162 33.90 -5.01 -1.30
N THR A 163 32.88 -5.70 -1.78
CA THR A 163 32.29 -5.49 -3.11
C THR A 163 30.93 -4.77 -3.06
N ASN A 164 30.35 -4.64 -1.88
CA ASN A 164 28.97 -4.18 -1.65
C ASN A 164 27.93 -4.97 -2.47
N GLN A 165 28.25 -6.24 -2.76
CA GLN A 165 27.31 -7.14 -3.43
C GLN A 165 26.43 -7.85 -2.41
N ILE A 166 25.16 -8.01 -2.73
CA ILE A 166 24.22 -8.84 -1.96
C ILE A 166 24.68 -10.29 -2.07
N THR A 167 24.73 -10.99 -0.96
CA THR A 167 25.10 -12.42 -0.88
C THR A 167 23.94 -13.30 -0.45
N HIS A 168 23.05 -12.78 0.38
CA HIS A 168 21.83 -13.45 0.85
C HIS A 168 20.78 -12.45 1.28
N VAL A 169 19.49 -12.83 1.16
CA VAL A 169 18.37 -12.03 1.70
C VAL A 169 17.33 -12.96 2.33
N ASP A 170 16.93 -12.66 3.56
CA ASP A 170 15.72 -13.19 4.16
C ASP A 170 14.56 -12.22 3.94
N VAL A 171 13.53 -12.67 3.24
CA VAL A 171 12.28 -11.92 3.02
C VAL A 171 11.19 -12.54 3.89
N LYS A 172 10.55 -11.72 4.74
CA LYS A 172 9.62 -12.20 5.76
C LYS A 172 8.31 -11.42 5.73
N LEU A 173 7.18 -12.12 5.73
CA LEU A 173 5.84 -11.54 5.82
C LEU A 173 5.25 -11.73 7.22
N ASN A 174 4.75 -10.66 7.83
CA ASN A 174 4.24 -10.68 9.19
C ASN A 174 2.78 -11.12 9.25
N THR A 175 2.56 -12.38 9.59
CA THR A 175 1.22 -12.97 9.67
C THR A 175 0.33 -12.31 10.72
N TYR A 176 0.91 -11.67 11.75
CA TYR A 176 0.15 -10.96 12.76
C TYR A 176 -0.71 -9.84 12.16
N TYR A 177 -0.16 -9.09 11.20
CA TYR A 177 -0.89 -8.02 10.52
C TYR A 177 -1.61 -8.50 9.26
N LEU A 178 -0.93 -9.33 8.45
CA LEU A 178 -1.41 -9.67 7.12
C LEU A 178 -2.59 -10.64 7.10
N LEU A 179 -2.70 -11.50 8.14
CA LEU A 179 -3.75 -12.52 8.18
C LEU A 179 -4.86 -12.24 9.20
N ASP A 180 -4.73 -11.19 9.98
CA ASP A 180 -5.77 -10.74 10.90
C ASP A 180 -6.69 -9.73 10.19
N ASN A 181 -7.97 -10.09 10.09
CA ASN A 181 -9.00 -9.27 9.44
C ASN A 181 -9.13 -7.87 10.07
N ASP A 182 -8.70 -7.71 11.32
CA ASP A 182 -8.73 -6.42 11.99
C ASP A 182 -7.77 -5.39 11.39
N TYR A 183 -6.77 -5.79 10.64
CA TYR A 183 -5.84 -4.91 9.92
C TYR A 183 -6.21 -4.67 8.45
N GLY A 184 -7.25 -5.37 7.89
CA GLY A 184 -7.82 -5.12 6.57
C GLY A 184 -6.88 -5.34 5.40
N TYR A 185 -5.88 -6.21 5.54
CA TYR A 185 -5.08 -6.60 4.40
C TYR A 185 -5.90 -7.48 3.46
N THR A 186 -6.21 -6.94 2.28
CA THR A 186 -6.77 -7.72 1.18
C THR A 186 -5.69 -8.64 0.60
N HIS A 187 -6.10 -9.65 -0.19
CA HIS A 187 -5.15 -10.51 -0.89
C HIS A 187 -4.13 -9.69 -1.71
N ASN A 188 -4.60 -8.69 -2.47
CA ASN A 188 -3.72 -7.83 -3.27
C ASN A 188 -2.70 -7.08 -2.41
N ARG A 189 -3.10 -6.56 -1.24
CA ARG A 189 -2.18 -5.88 -0.34
C ARG A 189 -1.13 -6.83 0.26
N ILE A 190 -1.48 -8.08 0.50
CA ILE A 190 -0.49 -9.11 0.91
C ILE A 190 0.50 -9.36 -0.22
N VAL A 191 0.03 -9.45 -1.47
CA VAL A 191 0.89 -9.58 -2.66
C VAL A 191 1.79 -8.35 -2.81
N TYR A 192 1.24 -7.13 -2.69
CA TYR A 192 2.03 -5.88 -2.78
C TYR A 192 3.07 -5.76 -1.67
N THR A 193 2.77 -6.27 -0.46
CA THR A 193 3.79 -6.37 0.59
C THR A 193 4.91 -7.35 0.17
N ALA A 194 4.58 -8.49 -0.41
CA ALA A 194 5.59 -9.42 -0.90
C ALA A 194 6.41 -8.84 -2.08
N GLU A 195 5.77 -8.09 -2.99
CA GLU A 195 6.46 -7.36 -4.07
C GLU A 195 7.41 -6.30 -3.51
N HIS A 196 7.01 -5.58 -2.45
CA HIS A 196 7.81 -4.59 -1.74
C HIS A 196 9.07 -5.21 -1.13
N GLU A 197 8.91 -6.29 -0.35
CA GLU A 197 10.04 -6.96 0.28
C GLU A 197 10.99 -7.57 -0.76
N LEU A 198 10.47 -8.13 -1.85
CA LEU A 198 11.29 -8.56 -2.98
C LEU A 198 11.96 -7.37 -3.69
N GLY A 199 11.34 -6.20 -3.70
CA GLY A 199 11.95 -4.96 -4.17
C GLY A 199 13.19 -4.59 -3.38
N HIS A 200 13.15 -4.67 -2.04
CA HIS A 200 14.34 -4.52 -1.19
C HIS A 200 15.38 -5.60 -1.48
N ALA A 201 14.96 -6.85 -1.66
CA ALA A 201 15.84 -7.95 -1.96
C ALA A 201 16.62 -7.80 -3.28
N ILE A 202 16.18 -6.91 -4.19
CA ILE A 202 16.87 -6.60 -5.44
C ILE A 202 17.49 -5.21 -5.49
N GLY A 203 17.55 -4.52 -4.35
CA GLY A 203 18.31 -3.29 -4.21
C GLY A 203 17.51 -2.00 -4.25
N LEU A 204 16.19 -2.04 -4.20
CA LEU A 204 15.37 -0.84 -4.12
C LEU A 204 15.31 -0.29 -2.70
N ASN A 205 15.31 1.02 -2.58
CA ASN A 205 15.00 1.76 -1.35
C ASN A 205 13.55 2.24 -1.38
N HIS A 206 13.04 2.68 -0.22
CA HIS A 206 11.74 3.36 -0.15
C HIS A 206 11.66 4.54 -1.10
N ASP A 207 10.47 4.75 -1.66
CA ASP A 207 10.13 5.93 -2.44
C ASP A 207 8.69 6.38 -2.16
N ASP A 208 8.57 7.45 -1.40
CA ASP A 208 7.30 8.09 -1.03
C ASP A 208 6.97 9.31 -1.90
N ASN A 209 7.76 9.59 -2.96
CA ASN A 209 7.56 10.77 -3.79
C ASN A 209 6.48 10.58 -4.85
N GLU A 210 6.20 9.33 -5.22
CA GLU A 210 5.22 8.97 -6.26
C GLU A 210 4.59 7.60 -5.97
N GLU A 211 3.59 7.20 -6.76
CA GLU A 211 3.01 5.86 -6.68
C GLU A 211 4.09 4.82 -7.00
N SER A 212 4.38 3.97 -6.04
CA SER A 212 5.47 2.99 -6.09
C SER A 212 5.13 1.80 -5.20
N VAL A 213 5.56 0.61 -5.59
CA VAL A 213 5.52 -0.54 -4.69
C VAL A 213 6.42 -0.32 -3.47
N MET A 214 7.42 0.57 -3.61
CA MET A 214 8.40 0.88 -2.55
C MET A 214 7.97 2.00 -1.61
N GLN A 215 6.66 2.34 -1.53
CA GLN A 215 6.19 3.25 -0.48
C GLN A 215 6.40 2.66 0.91
N SER A 216 6.90 3.49 1.83
CA SER A 216 7.26 3.07 3.21
C SER A 216 6.07 2.63 4.06
N SER A 217 4.84 2.84 3.60
CA SER A 217 3.64 2.46 4.34
C SER A 217 2.47 2.08 3.44
N GLY A 218 1.61 1.21 3.94
CA GLY A 218 0.28 0.93 3.41
C GLY A 218 0.17 -0.22 2.42
N SER A 219 1.20 -0.54 1.64
CA SER A 219 1.15 -1.56 0.57
C SER A 219 -0.05 -1.37 -0.37
N TYR A 220 -0.28 -0.13 -0.82
CA TYR A 220 -1.44 0.20 -1.66
C TYR A 220 -1.19 0.01 -3.15
N TYR A 221 0.07 0.03 -3.56
CA TYR A 221 0.46 -0.05 -4.97
C TYR A 221 1.27 -1.31 -5.20
N GLY A 222 0.99 -2.00 -6.31
CA GLY A 222 1.89 -2.99 -6.88
C GLY A 222 3.02 -2.31 -7.65
N ILE A 223 3.84 -3.11 -8.35
CA ILE A 223 4.99 -2.64 -9.11
C ILE A 223 4.55 -1.60 -10.15
N GLN A 224 5.20 -0.42 -10.13
CA GLN A 224 4.96 0.68 -11.05
C GLN A 224 6.13 0.85 -12.04
N MET A 225 5.93 1.65 -13.08
CA MET A 225 6.97 1.92 -14.08
C MET A 225 8.22 2.54 -13.47
N VAL A 226 8.09 3.37 -12.44
CA VAL A 226 9.21 3.97 -11.70
C VAL A 226 10.07 2.92 -11.02
N ASP A 227 9.46 1.90 -10.44
CA ASP A 227 10.18 0.80 -9.78
C ASP A 227 10.98 0.00 -10.80
N ILE A 228 10.37 -0.30 -11.96
CA ILE A 228 11.01 -1.00 -13.08
C ILE A 228 12.24 -0.21 -13.57
N GLN A 229 12.10 1.10 -13.78
CA GLN A 229 13.20 1.95 -14.22
C GLN A 229 14.35 2.01 -13.20
N LYS A 230 14.04 2.04 -11.91
CA LYS A 230 15.04 1.99 -10.84
C LYS A 230 15.82 0.67 -10.87
N VAL A 231 15.12 -0.48 -10.95
CA VAL A 231 15.77 -1.78 -11.08
C VAL A 231 16.67 -1.83 -12.31
N GLN A 232 16.17 -1.37 -13.47
CA GLN A 232 16.98 -1.29 -14.69
C GLN A 232 18.21 -0.41 -14.50
N SER A 233 18.11 0.71 -13.79
CA SER A 233 19.25 1.58 -13.51
C SER A 233 20.32 0.93 -12.63
N ILE A 234 19.91 0.02 -11.73
CA ILE A 234 20.82 -0.75 -10.87
C ILE A 234 21.61 -1.79 -11.68
N TYR A 235 20.95 -2.47 -12.64
CA TYR A 235 21.51 -3.67 -13.28
C TYR A 235 21.98 -3.47 -14.73
N ASN A 236 21.58 -2.40 -15.42
CA ASN A 236 22.00 -2.10 -16.82
C ASN A 236 23.21 -1.16 -16.91
N GLN A 237 24.06 -1.15 -15.89
CA GLN A 237 25.31 -0.35 -15.88
C GLN A 237 26.46 -1.09 -16.53
#